data_2338e207926d2e54780a00ebb279c1b0
#
_entry.id   2338e207926d2e54780a00ebb279c1b0
#
_cell.length_a   1.000
_cell.length_b   1.000
_cell.length_c   1.000
_cell.angle_alpha   90.00
_cell.angle_beta   90.00
_cell.angle_gamma   90.00
#
_symmetry.space_group_name_H-M   'P 1'
#
loop_
_entity.id
_entity.type
_entity.pdbx_description
1 polymer ?
#
loop_
_entity_poly.entity_id
_entity_poly.type
_entity_poly.pdbx_seq_one_letter_code
_entity_poly.pdbx_strand_id
1 'polypeptide(L)'
;MKLNLKIWRQKNSESKGGFENYVIDDITPDMSFLEMMDVLNQKLIYENIDPISFDHDCREGICGSCSLFINGRAHGPDKGITTCQLHMRKFNDGDSIVIEPFRAKSFPIIKDLVVDRSAFDRIQHSGGYISINTSGNTQDANTTPIRKEDADNAFDAATCIGCCLLYTSPSPRDQRG
;
A
#
# COMPACT_ATOMS: atom_id res chain seq x y z
N MET A 1 -9.15 22.15 -4.51
CA MET A 1 -8.68 22.18 -3.10
C MET A 1 -7.20 22.44 -3.09
N LYS A 2 -6.74 23.26 -2.14
CA LYS A 2 -5.32 23.49 -1.88
C LYS A 2 -4.92 22.71 -0.62
N LEU A 3 -3.82 21.94 -0.70
CA LEU A 3 -3.37 21.11 0.39
C LEU A 3 -1.89 21.33 0.69
N ASN A 4 -1.51 21.18 1.95
CA ASN A 4 -0.13 21.20 2.41
C ASN A 4 0.30 19.79 2.70
N LEU A 5 1.25 19.27 1.93
CA LEU A 5 1.72 17.91 2.05
C LEU A 5 3.09 17.88 2.72
N LYS A 6 3.24 17.08 3.76
CA LYS A 6 4.52 16.81 4.42
C LYS A 6 4.88 15.35 4.16
N ILE A 7 5.79 15.12 3.20
CA ILE A 7 6.07 13.80 2.65
C ILE A 7 7.47 13.35 3.05
N TRP A 8 7.59 12.09 3.45
CA TRP A 8 8.87 11.48 3.71
C TRP A 8 9.64 11.27 2.41
N ARG A 9 10.89 11.76 2.37
CA ARG A 9 11.82 11.59 1.27
C ARG A 9 13.07 10.87 1.75
N GLN A 10 13.49 9.90 0.97
CA GLN A 10 14.71 9.13 1.24
C GLN A 10 15.28 8.59 -0.07
N LYS A 11 16.51 8.96 -0.38
CA LYS A 11 17.14 8.64 -1.68
C LYS A 11 17.33 7.13 -1.90
N ASN A 12 17.72 6.41 -0.86
CA ASN A 12 17.96 4.95 -0.86
C ASN A 12 17.96 4.41 0.57
N SER A 13 18.11 3.10 0.73
CA SER A 13 18.12 2.41 2.01
C SER A 13 19.23 2.86 2.99
N GLU A 14 20.34 3.38 2.47
CA GLU A 14 21.51 3.79 3.26
C GLU A 14 21.48 5.27 3.64
N SER A 15 20.71 6.08 2.92
CA SER A 15 20.61 7.51 3.16
C SER A 15 19.71 7.84 4.34
N LYS A 16 20.03 8.93 5.03
CA LYS A 16 19.14 9.48 6.05
C LYS A 16 17.92 10.11 5.36
N GLY A 17 16.71 9.64 5.69
CA GLY A 17 15.47 10.24 5.24
C GLY A 17 15.07 11.46 6.05
N GLY A 18 14.11 12.21 5.52
CA GLY A 18 13.54 13.39 6.15
C GLY A 18 12.21 13.80 5.52
N PHE A 19 11.52 14.70 6.18
CA PHE A 19 10.27 15.25 5.63
C PHE A 19 10.55 16.47 4.76
N GLU A 20 9.89 16.54 3.63
CA GLU A 20 9.82 17.69 2.75
C GLU A 20 8.38 18.20 2.65
N ASN A 21 8.23 19.52 2.45
CA ASN A 21 6.91 20.15 2.37
C ASN A 21 6.60 20.52 0.93
N TYR A 22 5.39 20.21 0.51
CA TYR A 22 4.86 20.52 -0.81
C TYR A 22 3.51 21.20 -0.69
N VAL A 23 3.19 22.07 -1.62
CA VAL A 23 1.87 22.68 -1.74
C VAL A 23 1.29 22.28 -3.08
N ILE A 24 0.09 21.72 -3.04
CA ILE A 24 -0.64 21.33 -4.22
C ILE A 24 -2.00 22.02 -4.24
N ASP A 25 -2.39 22.48 -5.40
CA ASP A 25 -3.70 23.01 -5.76
C ASP A 25 -4.28 22.15 -6.89
N ASP A 26 -5.39 22.53 -7.48
CA ASP A 26 -6.05 21.80 -8.57
C ASP A 26 -6.52 20.36 -8.21
N ILE A 27 -6.69 20.09 -6.92
CA ILE A 27 -7.23 18.82 -6.43
C ILE A 27 -8.74 18.91 -6.31
N THR A 28 -9.43 17.92 -6.89
CA THR A 28 -10.89 17.80 -6.76
C THR A 28 -11.24 16.78 -5.66
N PRO A 29 -12.40 16.93 -5.00
CA PRO A 29 -12.85 15.98 -3.98
C PRO A 29 -13.02 14.53 -4.47
N ASP A 30 -13.26 14.35 -5.76
CA ASP A 30 -13.51 13.04 -6.37
C ASP A 30 -12.25 12.29 -6.76
N MET A 31 -11.10 12.96 -6.81
CA MET A 31 -9.82 12.30 -7.01
C MET A 31 -9.53 11.32 -5.89
N SER A 32 -8.91 10.20 -6.25
CA SER A 32 -8.28 9.31 -5.27
C SER A 32 -6.99 9.94 -4.71
N PHE A 33 -6.53 9.42 -3.57
CA PHE A 33 -5.27 9.86 -2.97
C PHE A 33 -4.07 9.63 -3.89
N LEU A 34 -4.09 8.52 -4.64
CA LEU A 34 -3.02 8.23 -5.60
C LEU A 34 -3.03 9.18 -6.81
N GLU A 35 -4.21 9.59 -7.29
CA GLU A 35 -4.30 10.62 -8.35
C GLU A 35 -3.75 11.96 -7.87
N MET A 36 -4.01 12.34 -6.63
CA MET A 36 -3.39 13.53 -6.03
C MET A 36 -1.86 13.41 -6.01
N MET A 37 -1.31 12.24 -5.69
CA MET A 37 0.14 11.98 -5.74
C MET A 37 0.67 12.03 -7.18
N ASP A 38 -0.09 11.55 -8.16
CA ASP A 38 0.28 11.63 -9.58
C ASP A 38 0.33 13.10 -10.05
N VAL A 39 -0.64 13.93 -9.65
CA VAL A 39 -0.65 15.37 -9.96
C VAL A 39 0.56 16.07 -9.35
N LEU A 40 0.90 15.74 -8.10
CA LEU A 40 2.12 16.27 -7.47
C LEU A 40 3.37 15.86 -8.23
N ASN A 41 3.50 14.58 -8.56
CA ASN A 41 4.66 14.08 -9.30
C ASN A 41 4.78 14.71 -10.70
N GLN A 42 3.66 14.93 -11.38
CA GLN A 42 3.66 15.62 -12.66
C GLN A 42 4.19 17.06 -12.53
N LYS A 43 3.80 17.77 -11.47
CA LYS A 43 4.32 19.11 -11.16
C LYS A 43 5.82 19.07 -10.89
N LEU A 44 6.29 18.14 -10.06
CA LEU A 44 7.72 17.98 -9.74
C LEU A 44 8.55 17.69 -10.99
N ILE A 45 8.06 16.84 -11.90
CA ILE A 45 8.73 16.54 -13.17
C ILE A 45 8.85 17.80 -14.04
N TYR A 46 7.81 18.61 -14.16
CA TYR A 46 7.88 19.89 -14.89
C TYR A 46 8.86 20.88 -14.29
N GLU A 47 9.05 20.85 -12.98
CA GLU A 47 10.01 21.67 -12.25
C GLU A 47 11.42 21.08 -12.23
N ASN A 48 11.67 19.94 -12.91
CA ASN A 48 12.92 19.16 -12.89
C ASN A 48 13.35 18.71 -11.48
N ILE A 49 12.38 18.47 -10.61
CA ILE A 49 12.57 17.89 -9.27
C ILE A 49 12.33 16.39 -9.34
N ASP A 50 13.14 15.61 -8.61
CA ASP A 50 12.97 14.14 -8.54
C ASP A 50 11.58 13.79 -7.98
N PRO A 51 10.74 13.06 -8.74
CA PRO A 51 9.39 12.72 -8.29
C PRO A 51 9.41 11.81 -7.07
N ILE A 52 8.31 11.79 -6.34
CA ILE A 52 8.16 10.96 -5.15
C ILE A 52 7.90 9.53 -5.59
N SER A 53 8.72 8.61 -5.09
CA SER A 53 8.53 7.17 -5.33
C SER A 53 7.47 6.62 -4.38
N PHE A 54 6.43 6.00 -4.93
CA PHE A 54 5.41 5.28 -4.18
C PHE A 54 4.89 4.09 -4.99
N ASP A 55 4.50 3.03 -4.29
CA ASP A 55 3.99 1.81 -4.92
C ASP A 55 2.49 1.90 -5.19
N HIS A 56 2.11 1.41 -6.34
CA HIS A 56 0.72 1.18 -6.73
C HIS A 56 0.67 0.16 -7.87
N ASP A 57 -0.50 -0.50 -8.03
CA ASP A 57 -0.73 -1.40 -9.14
C ASP A 57 -2.21 -1.36 -9.55
N CYS A 58 -3.09 -2.18 -8.97
CA CYS A 58 -4.49 -2.33 -9.42
C CYS A 58 -5.33 -1.06 -9.35
N ARG A 59 -5.05 -0.15 -8.41
CA ARG A 59 -5.88 1.04 -8.09
C ARG A 59 -7.35 0.74 -7.76
N GLU A 60 -7.67 -0.52 -7.47
CA GLU A 60 -9.02 -1.03 -7.21
C GLU A 60 -9.19 -1.65 -5.82
N GLY A 61 -8.19 -1.52 -4.96
CA GLY A 61 -8.24 -2.04 -3.59
C GLY A 61 -8.03 -3.55 -3.47
N ILE A 62 -7.39 -4.20 -4.45
CA ILE A 62 -7.27 -5.66 -4.54
C ILE A 62 -5.85 -6.14 -4.26
N CYS A 63 -4.82 -5.44 -4.77
CA CYS A 63 -3.43 -5.95 -4.76
C CYS A 63 -2.64 -5.66 -3.48
N GLY A 64 -3.07 -4.68 -2.67
CA GLY A 64 -2.38 -4.29 -1.44
C GLY A 64 -1.05 -3.55 -1.60
N SER A 65 -0.65 -3.15 -2.83
CA SER A 65 0.65 -2.53 -3.09
C SER A 65 0.77 -1.09 -2.60
N CYS A 66 -0.32 -0.33 -2.57
CA CYS A 66 -0.34 1.10 -2.26
C CYS A 66 -0.35 1.43 -0.76
N SER A 67 0.39 0.69 0.04
CA SER A 67 0.40 0.84 1.50
C SER A 67 1.17 2.09 1.93
N LEU A 68 0.49 3.06 2.52
CA LEU A 68 1.05 4.30 3.05
C LEU A 68 0.53 4.59 4.45
N PHE A 69 1.33 5.31 5.25
CA PHE A 69 0.87 5.96 6.47
C PHE A 69 0.46 7.39 6.16
N ILE A 70 -0.78 7.71 6.44
CA ILE A 70 -1.34 9.04 6.20
C ILE A 70 -1.85 9.60 7.53
N ASN A 71 -1.27 10.69 7.99
CA ASN A 71 -1.56 11.28 9.30
C ASN A 71 -1.44 10.27 10.46
N GLY A 72 -0.43 9.39 10.40
CA GLY A 72 -0.17 8.39 11.43
C GLY A 72 -1.12 7.20 11.44
N ARG A 73 -1.94 7.03 10.40
CA ARG A 73 -2.84 5.89 10.22
C ARG A 73 -2.53 5.14 8.93
N ALA A 74 -2.59 3.82 8.98
CA ALA A 74 -2.48 3.00 7.79
C ALA A 74 -3.60 3.35 6.80
N HIS A 75 -3.22 3.68 5.58
CA HIS A 75 -4.10 4.05 4.46
C HIS A 75 -5.00 5.28 4.70
N GLY A 76 -4.82 6.03 5.81
CA GLY A 76 -5.53 7.28 6.07
C GLY A 76 -6.74 7.16 7.00
N PRO A 77 -7.66 8.14 6.94
CA PRO A 77 -8.74 8.28 7.91
C PRO A 77 -9.84 7.23 7.81
N ASP A 78 -10.06 6.64 6.64
CA ASP A 78 -11.12 5.66 6.42
C ASP A 78 -10.70 4.27 6.94
N LYS A 79 -11.69 3.46 7.33
CA LYS A 79 -11.44 2.12 7.85
C LYS A 79 -11.66 1.07 6.77
N GLY A 80 -10.81 0.03 6.75
CA GLY A 80 -11.01 -1.13 5.89
C GLY A 80 -10.78 -0.88 4.40
N ILE A 81 -10.05 0.16 4.05
CA ILE A 81 -9.70 0.50 2.66
C ILE A 81 -8.18 0.52 2.46
N THR A 82 -7.75 0.41 1.23
CA THR A 82 -6.38 0.69 0.78
C THR A 82 -6.24 2.15 0.35
N THR A 83 -5.02 2.66 0.23
CA THR A 83 -4.77 4.07 -0.12
C THR A 83 -5.38 4.45 -1.47
N CYS A 84 -5.42 3.53 -2.44
CA CYS A 84 -6.04 3.81 -3.74
C CYS A 84 -7.57 4.01 -3.69
N GLN A 85 -8.21 3.60 -2.61
CA GLN A 85 -9.65 3.79 -2.37
C GLN A 85 -9.96 5.00 -1.48
N LEU A 86 -8.93 5.66 -0.94
CA LEU A 86 -9.08 6.90 -0.21
C LEU A 86 -9.31 8.04 -1.20
N HIS A 87 -10.40 8.79 -1.03
CA HIS A 87 -10.72 9.94 -1.88
C HIS A 87 -10.44 11.26 -1.17
N MET A 88 -10.10 12.28 -1.97
CA MET A 88 -9.71 13.60 -1.45
C MET A 88 -10.84 14.34 -0.72
N ARG A 89 -12.10 13.98 -0.93
CA ARG A 89 -13.25 14.50 -0.15
C ARG A 89 -13.22 14.19 1.36
N LYS A 90 -12.27 13.36 1.80
CA LYS A 90 -12.02 13.10 3.23
C LYS A 90 -11.13 14.15 3.90
N PHE A 91 -10.64 15.08 3.12
CA PHE A 91 -9.81 16.19 3.55
C PHE A 91 -10.48 17.52 3.21
N ASN A 92 -10.15 18.56 3.94
CA ASN A 92 -10.68 19.91 3.72
C ASN A 92 -9.65 20.78 2.98
N ASP A 93 -10.14 21.84 2.36
CA ASP A 93 -9.27 22.86 1.77
C ASP A 93 -8.37 23.46 2.84
N GLY A 94 -7.07 23.55 2.56
CA GLY A 94 -6.07 24.03 3.49
C GLY A 94 -5.49 23.00 4.45
N ASP A 95 -5.99 21.76 4.47
CA ASP A 95 -5.50 20.71 5.36
C ASP A 95 -4.00 20.44 5.15
N SER A 96 -3.35 20.04 6.24
CA SER A 96 -1.97 19.54 6.23
C SER A 96 -1.99 18.02 6.37
N ILE A 97 -1.38 17.34 5.40
CA ILE A 97 -1.36 15.88 5.32
C ILE A 97 0.08 15.39 5.44
N VAL A 98 0.34 14.53 6.43
CA VAL A 98 1.64 13.87 6.61
C VAL A 98 1.60 12.50 5.94
N ILE A 99 2.55 12.24 5.04
CA ILE A 99 2.62 11.01 4.25
C ILE A 99 3.97 10.34 4.51
N GLU A 100 3.91 9.08 4.95
CA GLU A 100 5.08 8.31 5.35
C GLU A 100 5.05 6.92 4.73
N PRO A 101 6.23 6.28 4.55
CA PRO A 101 6.28 4.88 4.17
C PRO A 101 5.68 4.00 5.26
N PHE A 102 5.35 2.77 4.90
CA PHE A 102 4.82 1.82 5.84
C PHE A 102 5.85 1.50 6.93
N ARG A 103 5.58 1.87 8.20
CA ARG A 103 6.53 1.79 9.31
C ARG A 103 6.57 0.39 9.94
N ALA A 104 7.25 -0.54 9.31
CA ALA A 104 7.54 -1.83 9.92
C ALA A 104 9.03 -2.15 9.80
N LYS A 105 9.65 -2.68 10.84
CA LYS A 105 11.05 -3.14 10.79
C LYS A 105 11.27 -4.21 9.71
N SER A 106 10.23 -4.98 9.40
CA SER A 106 10.24 -6.03 8.38
C SER A 106 10.25 -5.48 6.95
N PHE A 107 9.98 -4.19 6.78
CA PHE A 107 9.85 -3.51 5.48
C PHE A 107 10.79 -2.31 5.44
N PRO A 108 12.09 -2.54 5.20
CA PRO A 108 13.05 -1.44 5.06
C PRO A 108 12.69 -0.57 3.86
N ILE A 109 13.00 0.72 3.95
CA ILE A 109 12.72 1.68 2.87
C ILE A 109 13.72 1.46 1.74
N ILE A 110 13.22 1.33 0.53
CA ILE A 110 14.01 1.31 -0.71
C ILE A 110 14.27 2.74 -1.18
N LYS A 111 13.20 3.50 -1.39
CA LYS A 111 13.24 4.92 -1.77
C LYS A 111 11.93 5.60 -1.39
N ASP A 112 11.99 6.77 -0.79
CA ASP A 112 10.85 7.60 -0.39
C ASP A 112 9.77 6.81 0.37
N LEU A 113 8.64 6.51 -0.28
CA LEU A 113 7.51 5.79 0.28
C LEU A 113 7.51 4.29 -0.09
N VAL A 114 8.45 3.86 -0.94
CA VAL A 114 8.59 2.46 -1.38
C VAL A 114 9.37 1.66 -0.35
N VAL A 115 8.84 0.53 0.07
CA VAL A 115 9.44 -0.39 1.04
C VAL A 115 9.70 -1.77 0.44
N ASP A 116 10.72 -2.46 0.95
CA ASP A 116 11.02 -3.85 0.59
C ASP A 116 9.99 -4.79 1.24
N ARG A 117 9.19 -5.44 0.42
CA ARG A 117 8.15 -6.39 0.84
C ARG A 117 8.56 -7.85 0.65
N SER A 118 9.80 -8.13 0.34
CA SER A 118 10.32 -9.49 0.10
C SER A 118 10.11 -10.45 1.29
N ALA A 119 9.89 -9.91 2.50
CA ALA A 119 9.51 -10.72 3.65
C ALA A 119 8.19 -11.50 3.42
N PHE A 120 7.21 -10.89 2.73
CA PHE A 120 5.98 -11.59 2.34
C PHE A 120 6.23 -12.69 1.32
N ASP A 121 7.09 -12.41 0.33
CA ASP A 121 7.44 -13.41 -0.69
C ASP A 121 8.06 -14.65 -0.04
N ARG A 122 8.95 -14.45 0.93
CA ARG A 122 9.53 -15.57 1.69
C ARG A 122 8.48 -16.37 2.47
N ILE A 123 7.47 -15.72 3.05
CA ILE A 123 6.37 -16.40 3.74
C ILE A 123 5.54 -17.21 2.75
N GLN A 124 5.21 -16.62 1.60
CA GLN A 124 4.47 -17.32 0.54
C GLN A 124 5.24 -18.53 0.04
N HIS A 125 6.54 -18.40 -0.25
CA HIS A 125 7.40 -19.50 -0.67
C HIS A 125 7.49 -20.63 0.33
N SER A 126 7.30 -20.37 1.61
CA SER A 126 7.31 -21.41 2.66
C SER A 126 5.99 -22.15 2.83
N GLY A 127 4.99 -21.92 1.96
CA GLY A 127 3.72 -22.65 1.93
C GLY A 127 2.46 -21.79 2.07
N GLY A 128 2.58 -20.46 1.99
CA GLY A 128 1.45 -19.53 2.02
C GLY A 128 0.73 -19.35 0.69
N TYR A 129 0.97 -20.22 -0.29
CA TYR A 129 0.28 -20.23 -1.57
C TYR A 129 -0.21 -21.63 -1.90
N ILE A 130 -1.24 -21.71 -2.74
CA ILE A 130 -1.81 -22.96 -3.19
C ILE A 130 -1.43 -23.17 -4.64
N SER A 131 -0.81 -24.30 -4.92
CA SER A 131 -0.63 -24.78 -6.27
C SER A 131 -1.35 -26.11 -6.45
N ILE A 132 -1.99 -26.29 -7.61
CA ILE A 132 -2.53 -27.58 -8.00
C ILE A 132 -1.35 -28.52 -8.25
N ASN A 133 -1.38 -29.71 -7.64
CA ASN A 133 -0.37 -30.72 -7.89
C ASN A 133 -0.54 -31.24 -9.31
N THR A 134 0.18 -30.69 -10.25
CA THR A 134 0.16 -31.05 -11.67
C THR A 134 1.44 -31.78 -12.05
N SER A 135 1.37 -32.61 -13.09
CA SER A 135 2.53 -33.33 -13.66
C SER A 135 3.51 -32.47 -14.46
N GLY A 136 3.43 -31.13 -14.30
CA GLY A 136 4.28 -30.16 -14.99
C GLY A 136 3.76 -29.67 -16.34
N ASN A 137 2.63 -30.19 -16.81
CA ASN A 137 1.94 -29.70 -18.02
C ASN A 137 0.67 -28.93 -17.66
N THR A 138 0.29 -27.99 -18.52
CA THR A 138 -1.01 -27.31 -18.40
C THR A 138 -2.12 -28.33 -18.53
N GLN A 139 -2.96 -28.46 -17.50
CA GLN A 139 -4.10 -29.37 -17.47
C GLN A 139 -5.41 -28.60 -17.55
N ASP A 140 -6.44 -29.25 -18.05
CA ASP A 140 -7.80 -28.74 -17.94
C ASP A 140 -8.18 -28.62 -16.45
N ALA A 141 -8.84 -27.53 -16.08
CA ALA A 141 -9.22 -27.24 -14.70
C ALA A 141 -10.05 -28.34 -14.02
N ASN A 142 -10.75 -29.16 -14.82
CA ASN A 142 -11.59 -30.26 -14.33
C ASN A 142 -10.86 -31.61 -14.21
N THR A 143 -9.58 -31.72 -14.60
CA THR A 143 -8.85 -33.00 -14.58
C THR A 143 -8.32 -33.37 -13.21
N THR A 144 -8.18 -32.40 -12.29
CA THR A 144 -7.73 -32.65 -10.92
C THR A 144 -8.79 -32.19 -9.93
N PRO A 145 -9.73 -33.06 -9.51
CA PRO A 145 -10.76 -32.65 -8.56
C PRO A 145 -10.13 -32.36 -7.19
N ILE A 146 -10.46 -31.19 -6.63
CA ILE A 146 -10.07 -30.74 -5.29
C ILE A 146 -11.29 -30.87 -4.37
N ARG A 147 -11.08 -31.37 -3.16
CA ARG A 147 -12.16 -31.43 -2.17
C ARG A 147 -12.68 -30.03 -1.88
N LYS A 148 -13.99 -29.89 -1.71
CA LYS A 148 -14.61 -28.59 -1.41
C LYS A 148 -14.03 -27.95 -0.14
N GLU A 149 -13.81 -28.74 0.90
CA GLU A 149 -13.23 -28.25 2.18
C GLU A 149 -11.82 -27.67 1.98
N ASP A 150 -10.97 -28.34 1.19
CA ASP A 150 -9.63 -27.86 0.88
C ASP A 150 -9.69 -26.56 0.05
N ALA A 151 -10.62 -26.48 -0.90
CA ALA A 151 -10.85 -25.29 -1.71
C ALA A 151 -11.36 -24.10 -0.86
N ASP A 152 -12.30 -24.34 0.04
CA ASP A 152 -12.84 -23.30 0.93
C ASP A 152 -11.75 -22.77 1.87
N ASN A 153 -10.98 -23.66 2.51
CA ASN A 153 -9.83 -23.26 3.35
C ASN A 153 -8.79 -22.47 2.56
N ALA A 154 -8.58 -22.82 1.31
CA ALA A 154 -7.70 -22.14 0.39
C ALA A 154 -8.19 -20.72 0.08
N PHE A 155 -9.47 -20.56 -0.21
CA PHE A 155 -10.08 -19.26 -0.43
C PHE A 155 -9.98 -18.36 0.80
N ASP A 156 -10.25 -18.90 1.98
CA ASP A 156 -10.14 -18.16 3.25
C ASP A 156 -8.68 -17.72 3.50
N ALA A 157 -7.71 -18.57 3.25
CA ALA A 157 -6.29 -18.23 3.36
C ALA A 157 -5.85 -17.16 2.33
N ALA A 158 -6.45 -17.16 1.14
CA ALA A 158 -6.15 -16.23 0.06
C ALA A 158 -6.83 -14.85 0.20
N THR A 159 -7.65 -14.62 1.21
CA THR A 159 -8.32 -13.32 1.44
C THR A 159 -7.36 -12.20 1.83
N CYS A 160 -6.17 -12.52 2.34
CA CYS A 160 -5.17 -11.53 2.69
C CYS A 160 -4.49 -10.96 1.44
N ILE A 161 -4.71 -9.66 1.18
CA ILE A 161 -4.07 -8.95 0.05
C ILE A 161 -2.70 -8.34 0.41
N GLY A 162 -2.19 -8.57 1.62
CA GLY A 162 -0.90 -8.05 2.06
C GLY A 162 -0.85 -6.53 2.27
N CYS A 163 -1.97 -5.85 2.41
CA CYS A 163 -2.02 -4.40 2.62
C CYS A 163 -1.56 -3.97 4.02
N CYS A 164 -1.29 -4.91 4.91
CA CYS A 164 -0.83 -4.71 6.29
C CYS A 164 -1.74 -3.87 7.18
N LEU A 165 -2.99 -3.62 6.79
CA LEU A 165 -3.95 -2.83 7.58
C LEU A 165 -4.15 -3.41 8.99
N LEU A 166 -4.30 -4.73 9.09
CA LEU A 166 -4.51 -5.42 10.37
C LEU A 166 -3.27 -5.42 11.27
N TYR A 167 -2.08 -5.35 10.68
CA TYR A 167 -0.82 -5.31 11.42
C TYR A 167 -0.62 -3.98 12.17
N THR A 168 -1.16 -2.90 11.66
CA THR A 168 -1.01 -1.55 12.20
C THR A 168 -2.21 -1.06 12.99
N SER A 169 -3.33 -1.76 12.90
CA SER A 169 -4.45 -1.53 13.80
C SER A 169 -4.12 -2.10 15.18
N PRO A 170 -4.30 -1.34 16.28
CA PRO A 170 -4.13 -1.89 17.61
C PRO A 170 -5.10 -3.07 17.78
N SER A 171 -4.54 -4.25 17.84
CA SER A 171 -5.28 -5.46 18.13
C SER A 171 -5.70 -5.43 19.62
N PRO A 172 -6.85 -5.99 19.99
CA PRO A 172 -7.18 -6.22 21.40
C PRO A 172 -6.11 -7.02 22.16
N ARG A 173 -5.24 -7.74 21.44
CA ARG A 173 -4.07 -8.44 22.01
C ARG A 173 -2.93 -7.50 22.36
N ASP A 174 -2.78 -6.39 21.65
CA ASP A 174 -1.71 -5.40 21.88
C ASP A 174 -2.01 -4.48 23.07
N GLN A 175 -3.26 -4.49 23.55
CA GLN A 175 -3.71 -3.71 24.72
C GLN A 175 -3.48 -4.43 26.06
N ARG A 176 -2.88 -5.62 26.04
CA ARG A 176 -2.54 -6.41 27.24
C ARG A 176 -1.03 -6.42 27.49
N GLY A 177 -0.46 -5.23 27.58
CA GLY A 177 0.90 -5.02 28.02
C GLY A 177 0.92 -4.21 29.31
#